data_8421c04890c4b153bf4dbe5ae5d33ec8
#
_entry.id   8421c04890c4b153bf4dbe5ae5d33ec8
#
_cell.length_a   1.000
_cell.length_b   1.000
_cell.length_c   1.000
_cell.angle_alpha   90.00
_cell.angle_beta   90.00
_cell.angle_gamma   90.00
#
_symmetry.space_group_name_H-M   'P 1'
#
loop_
_entity.id
_entity.type
_entity.pdbx_description
1 polymer ?
#
loop_
_entity_poly.entity_id
_entity_poly.type
_entity_poly.pdbx_seq_one_letter_code
_entity_poly.pdbx_strand_id
1 'polypeptide(L)'
;MRRVVVTGISVVSPLGCEISEFWDRLCTGKSGIVPLRRFDVDGFKVRFGGEIFDFDPADHLDLPPKELRRLDRFTQFGLVAAVKAVRQSGVDFQQGDPYQHGVLIGSGIGGLEEIEQNHSVLYDRGPSRVSPLMIPKLMVNAASGNISVHFQLR
;
A
#
# COMPACT_ATOMS: atom_id res chain seq x y z
N MET A 1 -31.23 5.73 -15.23
CA MET A 1 -30.05 4.96 -14.83
C MET A 1 -29.00 5.95 -14.34
N ARG A 2 -28.40 5.78 -13.15
CA ARG A 2 -27.32 6.68 -12.70
C ARG A 2 -26.04 6.32 -13.45
N ARG A 3 -25.35 7.31 -14.03
CA ARG A 3 -24.08 7.12 -14.71
C ARG A 3 -22.94 7.14 -13.68
N VAL A 4 -22.09 6.12 -13.70
CA VAL A 4 -20.88 6.03 -12.88
C VAL A 4 -19.68 6.31 -13.78
N VAL A 5 -18.74 7.11 -13.31
CA VAL A 5 -17.53 7.51 -14.04
C VAL A 5 -16.29 7.33 -13.15
N VAL A 6 -15.15 7.05 -13.78
CA VAL A 6 -13.84 7.07 -13.13
C VAL A 6 -13.27 8.47 -13.30
N THR A 7 -12.94 9.14 -12.20
CA THR A 7 -12.44 10.52 -12.19
C THR A 7 -10.94 10.62 -11.94
N GLY A 8 -10.34 9.58 -11.35
CA GLY A 8 -8.90 9.52 -11.12
C GLY A 8 -8.42 8.07 -11.05
N ILE A 9 -7.22 7.83 -11.52
CA ILE A 9 -6.55 6.53 -11.49
C ILE A 9 -5.11 6.68 -11.02
N SER A 10 -4.58 5.65 -10.42
CA SER A 10 -3.17 5.61 -10.01
C SER A 10 -2.67 4.17 -9.98
N VAL A 11 -1.36 4.02 -9.91
CA VAL A 11 -0.72 2.71 -9.84
C VAL A 11 0.50 2.78 -8.93
N VAL A 12 0.73 1.69 -8.19
CA VAL A 12 2.00 1.38 -7.51
C VAL A 12 2.35 -0.05 -7.89
N SER A 13 3.39 -0.21 -8.70
CA SER A 13 3.72 -1.52 -9.30
C SER A 13 5.21 -1.67 -9.56
N PRO A 14 5.70 -2.89 -9.84
CA PRO A 14 7.07 -3.12 -10.28
C PRO A 14 7.42 -2.45 -11.62
N LEU A 15 6.45 -1.99 -12.37
CA LEU A 15 6.65 -1.23 -13.62
C LEU A 15 6.68 0.28 -13.41
N GLY A 16 6.51 0.76 -12.20
CA GLY A 16 6.55 2.17 -11.84
C GLY A 16 5.39 2.59 -10.96
N CYS A 17 5.48 3.82 -10.44
CA CYS A 17 4.50 4.43 -9.55
C CYS A 17 3.81 5.65 -10.21
N GLU A 18 4.11 5.92 -11.48
CA GLU A 18 3.42 6.92 -12.30
C GLU A 18 2.70 6.25 -13.46
N ILE A 19 1.47 6.71 -13.76
CA ILE A 19 0.63 6.09 -14.80
C ILE A 19 1.29 6.10 -16.18
N SER A 20 1.94 7.20 -16.55
CA SER A 20 2.64 7.32 -17.84
C SER A 20 3.80 6.32 -17.94
N GLU A 21 4.64 6.25 -16.91
CA GLU A 21 5.76 5.31 -16.87
C GLU A 21 5.30 3.86 -16.91
N PHE A 22 4.29 3.53 -16.09
CA PHE A 22 3.69 2.20 -16.08
C PHE A 22 3.15 1.82 -17.46
N TRP A 23 2.42 2.72 -18.10
CA TRP A 23 1.82 2.50 -19.41
C TRP A 23 2.87 2.31 -20.50
N ASP A 24 3.88 3.17 -20.54
CA ASP A 24 4.98 3.07 -21.51
C ASP A 24 5.75 1.75 -21.38
N ARG A 25 6.04 1.34 -20.15
CA ARG A 25 6.71 0.06 -19.88
C ARG A 25 5.83 -1.12 -20.29
N LEU A 26 4.53 -1.05 -19.99
CA LEU A 26 3.56 -2.08 -20.37
C LEU A 26 3.46 -2.21 -21.90
N CYS A 27 3.29 -1.09 -22.61
CA CYS A 27 3.19 -1.08 -24.09
C CYS A 27 4.47 -1.54 -24.78
N THR A 28 5.64 -1.31 -24.17
CA THR A 28 6.93 -1.76 -24.70
C THR A 28 7.29 -3.18 -24.28
N GLY A 29 6.40 -3.88 -23.58
CA GLY A 29 6.61 -5.26 -23.16
C GLY A 29 7.71 -5.43 -22.09
N LYS A 30 8.03 -4.37 -21.32
CA LYS A 30 8.98 -4.48 -20.22
C LYS A 30 8.41 -5.34 -19.10
N SER A 31 9.22 -6.26 -18.61
CA SER A 31 8.84 -7.11 -17.48
C SER A 31 9.16 -6.41 -16.15
N GLY A 32 8.20 -6.45 -15.23
CA GLY A 32 8.43 -6.09 -13.82
C GLY A 32 8.83 -7.29 -12.97
N ILE A 33 9.04 -8.47 -13.59
CA ILE A 33 9.49 -9.67 -12.90
C ILE A 33 11.01 -9.66 -12.86
N VAL A 34 11.56 -9.71 -11.65
CA VAL A 34 13.01 -9.62 -11.39
C VAL A 34 13.41 -10.67 -10.36
N PRO A 35 14.72 -11.00 -10.23
CA PRO A 35 15.20 -11.80 -9.10
C PRO A 35 14.83 -11.15 -7.78
N LEU A 36 14.22 -11.92 -6.86
CA LEU A 36 13.81 -11.44 -5.53
C LEU A 36 15.03 -11.06 -4.68
N ARG A 37 14.94 -9.94 -3.96
CA ARG A 37 16.04 -9.38 -3.14
C ARG A 37 15.58 -8.98 -1.72
N ARG A 38 14.27 -8.88 -1.47
CA ARG A 38 13.75 -8.42 -0.16
C ARG A 38 13.93 -9.41 0.97
N PHE A 39 14.12 -10.67 0.65
CA PHE A 39 14.38 -11.75 1.61
C PHE A 39 15.33 -12.78 1.02
N ASP A 40 15.88 -13.62 1.87
CA ASP A 40 16.74 -14.72 1.44
C ASP A 40 15.91 -15.75 0.68
N VAL A 41 16.29 -16.00 -0.56
CA VAL A 41 15.62 -16.94 -1.47
C VAL A 41 16.32 -18.30 -1.57
N ASP A 42 17.39 -18.52 -0.78
CA ASP A 42 18.06 -19.80 -0.76
C ASP A 42 17.13 -20.91 -0.26
N GLY A 43 17.14 -22.04 -0.94
CA GLY A 43 16.20 -23.13 -0.69
C GLY A 43 14.84 -23.02 -1.40
N PHE A 44 14.47 -21.85 -1.93
CA PHE A 44 13.23 -21.70 -2.70
C PHE A 44 13.40 -22.15 -4.15
N LYS A 45 12.38 -22.84 -4.67
CA LYS A 45 12.35 -23.26 -6.09
C LYS A 45 12.12 -22.08 -7.04
N VAL A 46 11.33 -21.09 -6.62
CA VAL A 46 11.05 -19.86 -7.35
C VAL A 46 11.78 -18.73 -6.66
N ARG A 47 12.64 -18.02 -7.44
CA ARG A 47 13.52 -16.97 -6.93
C ARG A 47 13.32 -15.64 -7.64
N PHE A 48 12.19 -15.48 -8.32
CA PHE A 48 11.84 -14.27 -9.06
C PHE A 48 10.38 -13.89 -8.82
N GLY A 49 10.08 -12.61 -8.94
CA GLY A 49 8.74 -12.07 -8.73
C GLY A 49 8.67 -10.59 -9.06
N GLY A 50 7.49 -10.01 -8.93
CA GLY A 50 7.30 -8.57 -9.06
C GLY A 50 7.62 -7.88 -7.73
N GLU A 51 8.78 -7.27 -7.63
CA GLU A 51 9.17 -6.47 -6.45
C GLU A 51 9.20 -4.98 -6.76
N ILE A 52 8.82 -4.16 -5.78
CA ILE A 52 8.96 -2.71 -5.82
C ILE A 52 10.10 -2.34 -4.88
N PHE A 53 11.28 -2.00 -5.43
CA PHE A 53 12.48 -1.69 -4.64
C PHE A 53 12.52 -0.24 -4.21
N ASP A 54 12.57 0.65 -5.18
CA ASP A 54 12.82 2.07 -5.00
C ASP A 54 11.52 2.81 -4.66
N PHE A 55 10.89 2.39 -3.54
CA PHE A 55 9.67 2.99 -3.04
C PHE A 55 9.89 3.49 -1.61
N ASP A 56 9.90 4.80 -1.47
CA ASP A 56 9.77 5.48 -0.19
C ASP A 56 8.42 6.20 -0.13
N PRO A 57 7.53 5.86 0.80
CA PRO A 57 6.26 6.56 0.96
C PRO A 57 6.44 8.05 1.26
N ALA A 58 7.58 8.49 1.82
CA ALA A 58 7.87 9.89 2.10
C ALA A 58 7.99 10.74 0.82
N ASP A 59 8.35 10.13 -0.33
CA ASP A 59 8.40 10.84 -1.61
C ASP A 59 6.99 11.17 -2.16
N HIS A 60 5.97 10.56 -1.61
CA HIS A 60 4.60 10.63 -2.12
C HIS A 60 3.58 11.17 -1.12
N LEU A 61 3.86 11.06 0.18
CA LEU A 61 2.96 11.40 1.27
C LEU A 61 3.60 12.47 2.17
N ASP A 62 2.86 13.53 2.40
CA ASP A 62 3.24 14.55 3.40
C ASP A 62 2.82 14.08 4.80
N LEU A 63 3.50 13.04 5.29
CA LEU A 63 3.29 12.47 6.61
C LEU A 63 4.60 12.41 7.39
N PRO A 64 4.57 12.68 8.71
CA PRO A 64 5.76 12.53 9.55
C PRO A 64 6.35 11.11 9.47
N PRO A 65 7.68 10.94 9.52
CA PRO A 65 8.32 9.62 9.48
C PRO A 65 7.82 8.65 10.56
N LYS A 66 7.36 9.17 11.70
CA LYS A 66 6.76 8.37 12.78
C LYS A 66 5.43 7.75 12.36
N GLU A 67 4.63 8.45 11.58
CA GLU A 67 3.35 7.94 11.07
C GLU A 67 3.58 6.93 9.96
N LEU A 68 4.48 7.22 9.02
CA LEU A 68 4.84 6.28 7.95
C LEU A 68 5.31 4.93 8.51
N ARG A 69 6.09 4.92 9.59
CA ARG A 69 6.54 3.68 10.26
C ARG A 69 5.42 2.88 10.95
N ARG A 70 4.26 3.49 11.19
CA ARG A 70 3.08 2.82 11.75
C ARG A 70 2.24 2.09 10.69
N LEU A 71 2.52 2.33 9.41
CA LEU A 71 1.86 1.68 8.30
C LEU A 71 2.68 0.48 7.84
N ASP A 72 2.01 -0.65 7.63
CA ASP A 72 2.60 -1.76 6.88
C ASP A 72 2.77 -1.36 5.40
N ARG A 73 3.69 -2.04 4.72
CA ARG A 73 4.03 -1.73 3.33
C ARG A 73 2.83 -1.79 2.37
N PHE A 74 1.93 -2.77 2.53
CA PHE A 74 0.73 -2.84 1.71
C PHE A 74 -0.20 -1.63 1.92
N THR A 75 -0.29 -1.15 3.16
CA THR A 75 -1.03 0.06 3.51
C THR A 75 -0.37 1.30 2.91
N GLN A 76 0.96 1.39 2.92
CA GLN A 76 1.69 2.48 2.27
C GLN A 76 1.41 2.52 0.76
N PHE A 77 1.43 1.37 0.08
CA PHE A 77 1.07 1.28 -1.34
C PHE A 77 -0.36 1.76 -1.60
N GLY A 78 -1.33 1.27 -0.81
CA GLY A 78 -2.72 1.67 -0.94
C GLY A 78 -2.95 3.15 -0.71
N LEU A 79 -2.31 3.73 0.33
CA LEU A 79 -2.45 5.14 0.64
C LEU A 79 -1.81 6.03 -0.43
N VAL A 80 -0.60 5.70 -0.91
CA VAL A 80 0.05 6.45 -2.01
C VAL A 80 -0.81 6.40 -3.27
N ALA A 81 -1.33 5.21 -3.63
CA ALA A 81 -2.22 5.09 -4.77
C ALA A 81 -3.48 5.94 -4.59
N ALA A 82 -4.12 5.91 -3.43
CA ALA A 82 -5.31 6.71 -3.14
C ALA A 82 -5.02 8.21 -3.25
N VAL A 83 -3.94 8.70 -2.63
CA VAL A 83 -3.57 10.12 -2.68
C VAL A 83 -3.32 10.60 -4.11
N LYS A 84 -2.62 9.82 -4.93
CA LYS A 84 -2.39 10.15 -6.34
C LYS A 84 -3.68 10.18 -7.16
N ALA A 85 -4.55 9.18 -6.99
CA ALA A 85 -5.83 9.11 -7.69
C ALA A 85 -6.78 10.27 -7.30
N VAL A 86 -6.86 10.59 -6.00
CA VAL A 86 -7.64 11.73 -5.50
C VAL A 86 -7.10 13.05 -6.04
N ARG A 87 -5.78 13.23 -6.04
CA ARG A 87 -5.14 14.43 -6.62
C ARG A 87 -5.47 14.58 -8.11
N GLN A 88 -5.43 13.50 -8.87
CA GLN A 88 -5.79 13.50 -10.29
C GLN A 88 -7.27 13.83 -10.51
N SER A 89 -8.16 13.31 -9.65
CA SER A 89 -9.61 13.54 -9.77
C SER A 89 -10.04 14.95 -9.47
N GLY A 90 -9.26 15.69 -8.67
CA GLY A 90 -9.63 17.01 -8.16
C GLY A 90 -10.78 17.01 -7.16
N VAL A 91 -11.16 15.86 -6.63
CA VAL A 91 -12.23 15.74 -5.61
C VAL A 91 -11.76 16.34 -4.30
N ASP A 92 -12.61 17.20 -3.72
CA ASP A 92 -12.46 17.73 -2.37
C ASP A 92 -13.50 17.06 -1.45
N PHE A 93 -13.05 16.16 -0.60
CA PHE A 93 -13.92 15.43 0.34
C PHE A 93 -14.44 16.28 1.49
N GLN A 94 -13.97 17.52 1.64
CA GLN A 94 -14.52 18.46 2.62
C GLN A 94 -15.80 19.13 2.12
N GLN A 95 -16.15 18.92 0.85
CA GLN A 95 -17.37 19.46 0.25
C GLN A 95 -18.44 18.36 0.12
N GLY A 96 -19.67 18.71 0.37
CA GLY A 96 -20.82 17.81 0.25
C GLY A 96 -21.13 17.02 1.53
N ASP A 97 -21.87 15.94 1.36
CA ASP A 97 -22.27 15.07 2.47
C ASP A 97 -21.15 14.03 2.76
N PRO A 98 -20.51 14.09 3.93
CA PRO A 98 -19.42 13.19 4.26
C PRO A 98 -19.81 11.71 4.34
N TYR A 99 -21.11 11.42 4.49
CA TYR A 99 -21.61 10.04 4.53
C TYR A 99 -21.80 9.42 3.13
N GLN A 100 -21.58 10.18 2.07
CA GLN A 100 -21.63 9.68 0.70
C GLN A 100 -20.25 9.32 0.14
N HIS A 101 -19.21 9.48 0.93
CA HIS A 101 -17.84 9.12 0.58
C HIS A 101 -17.44 7.81 1.25
N GLY A 102 -16.74 6.95 0.54
CA GLY A 102 -16.31 5.68 1.09
C GLY A 102 -15.04 5.16 0.45
N VAL A 103 -14.39 4.21 1.13
CA VAL A 103 -13.17 3.54 0.67
C VAL A 103 -13.42 2.04 0.61
N LEU A 104 -13.14 1.45 -0.55
CA LEU A 104 -13.17 0.01 -0.75
C LEU A 104 -11.80 -0.45 -1.24
N ILE A 105 -11.11 -1.26 -0.45
CA ILE A 105 -9.81 -1.85 -0.79
C ILE A 105 -9.91 -3.38 -0.69
N GLY A 106 -9.56 -4.06 -1.75
CA GLY A 106 -9.35 -5.50 -1.75
C GLY A 106 -7.91 -5.84 -1.35
N SER A 107 -7.75 -6.73 -0.37
CA SER A 107 -6.45 -7.30 0.01
C SER A 107 -6.61 -8.78 0.31
N GLY A 108 -5.67 -9.61 -0.17
CA GLY A 108 -5.72 -11.05 0.07
C GLY A 108 -5.33 -11.45 1.49
N ILE A 109 -4.32 -10.78 2.08
CA ILE A 109 -3.69 -11.20 3.34
C ILE A 109 -3.52 -10.03 4.31
N GLY A 110 -3.30 -8.81 3.82
CA GLY A 110 -2.88 -7.67 4.64
C GLY A 110 -1.37 -7.70 4.90
N GLY A 111 -0.95 -7.38 6.12
CA GLY A 111 0.45 -7.24 6.52
C GLY A 111 1.16 -8.56 6.84
N LEU A 112 1.44 -9.40 5.87
CA LEU A 112 2.13 -10.67 6.07
C LEU A 112 3.52 -10.47 6.67
N GLU A 113 4.27 -9.46 6.24
CA GLU A 113 5.60 -9.13 6.77
C GLU A 113 5.56 -8.82 8.27
N GLU A 114 4.52 -8.13 8.75
CA GLU A 114 4.31 -7.88 10.19
C GLU A 114 4.08 -9.17 10.98
N ILE A 115 3.37 -10.13 10.40
CA ILE A 115 3.14 -11.44 11.04
C ILE A 115 4.48 -12.18 11.19
N GLU A 116 5.26 -12.29 10.12
CA GLU A 116 6.53 -12.99 10.10
C GLU A 116 7.54 -12.37 11.08
N GLN A 117 7.69 -11.05 11.04
CA GLN A 117 8.60 -10.33 11.93
C GLN A 117 8.21 -10.48 13.40
N ASN A 118 6.94 -10.30 13.74
CA ASN A 118 6.49 -10.41 15.13
C ASN A 118 6.46 -11.86 15.62
N HIS A 119 6.24 -12.83 14.74
CA HIS A 119 6.40 -14.24 15.08
C HIS A 119 7.85 -14.56 15.48
N SER A 120 8.83 -14.11 14.67
CA SER A 120 10.25 -14.27 14.98
C SER A 120 10.61 -13.58 16.31
N VAL A 121 10.13 -12.36 16.53
CA VAL A 121 10.33 -11.63 17.79
C VAL A 121 9.73 -12.39 18.98
N LEU A 122 8.52 -12.93 18.84
CA LEU A 122 7.87 -13.72 19.87
C LEU A 122 8.70 -14.95 20.25
N TYR A 123 9.21 -15.65 19.24
CA TYR A 123 9.97 -16.88 19.43
C TYR A 123 11.36 -16.61 20.05
N ASP A 124 12.08 -15.61 19.54
CA ASP A 124 13.46 -15.33 19.91
C ASP A 124 13.59 -14.47 21.18
N ARG A 125 12.62 -13.58 21.46
CA ARG A 125 12.72 -12.51 22.47
C ARG A 125 11.58 -12.50 23.47
N GLY A 126 10.58 -13.37 23.29
CA GLY A 126 9.42 -13.50 24.15
C GLY A 126 8.30 -12.46 23.95
N PRO A 127 7.14 -12.66 24.60
CA PRO A 127 5.91 -11.91 24.32
C PRO A 127 6.00 -10.42 24.66
N SER A 128 6.84 -10.02 25.62
CA SER A 128 7.01 -8.61 26.00
C SER A 128 7.66 -7.74 24.92
N ARG A 129 8.21 -8.33 23.88
CA ARG A 129 8.89 -7.65 22.77
C ARG A 129 8.05 -7.58 21.49
N VAL A 130 6.93 -8.27 21.45
CA VAL A 130 5.98 -8.18 20.33
C VAL A 130 5.40 -6.78 20.24
N SER A 131 5.32 -6.25 19.02
CA SER A 131 4.83 -4.88 18.80
C SER A 131 3.34 -4.77 19.15
N PRO A 132 2.91 -3.80 19.98
CA PRO A 132 1.49 -3.52 20.18
C PRO A 132 0.79 -3.01 18.92
N LEU A 133 1.54 -2.54 17.93
CA LEU A 133 1.02 -2.09 16.65
C LEU A 133 0.90 -3.23 15.62
N MET A 134 1.29 -4.46 15.97
CA MET A 134 1.20 -5.61 15.06
C MET A 134 -0.21 -5.76 14.49
N ILE A 135 -1.22 -5.84 15.36
CA ILE A 135 -2.62 -6.05 14.92
C ILE A 135 -3.13 -4.91 14.01
N PRO A 136 -3.05 -3.63 14.40
CA PRO A 136 -3.48 -2.53 13.53
C PRO A 136 -2.77 -2.49 12.18
N LYS A 137 -1.53 -2.95 12.10
CA LYS A 137 -0.74 -2.96 10.86
C LYS A 137 -1.08 -4.13 9.95
N LEU A 138 -1.30 -5.34 10.52
CA LEU A 138 -1.51 -6.56 9.73
C LEU A 138 -2.92 -6.72 9.17
N MET A 139 -3.94 -6.07 9.77
CA MET A 139 -5.34 -6.26 9.38
C MET A 139 -5.58 -5.91 7.91
N VAL A 140 -6.33 -6.75 7.19
CA VAL A 140 -6.63 -6.55 5.76
C VAL A 140 -7.34 -5.23 5.46
N ASN A 141 -8.10 -4.71 6.42
CA ASN A 141 -8.79 -3.42 6.31
C ASN A 141 -7.93 -2.22 6.78
N ALA A 142 -6.68 -2.44 7.18
CA ALA A 142 -5.79 -1.35 7.60
C ALA A 142 -5.60 -0.31 6.49
N ALA A 143 -5.50 -0.74 5.22
CA ALA A 143 -5.36 0.17 4.10
C ALA A 143 -6.59 1.08 3.94
N SER A 144 -7.81 0.52 3.91
CA SER A 144 -9.03 1.33 3.81
C SER A 144 -9.22 2.24 5.02
N GLY A 145 -8.95 1.74 6.22
CA GLY A 145 -9.03 2.53 7.45
C GLY A 145 -8.08 3.73 7.45
N ASN A 146 -6.80 3.52 7.08
CA ASN A 146 -5.83 4.61 7.01
C ASN A 146 -6.14 5.62 5.90
N ILE A 147 -6.68 5.18 4.75
CA ILE A 147 -7.16 6.08 3.69
C ILE A 147 -8.35 6.92 4.21
N SER A 148 -9.32 6.29 4.89
CA SER A 148 -10.44 7.03 5.50
C SER A 148 -9.98 8.08 6.50
N VAL A 149 -9.03 7.74 7.36
CA VAL A 149 -8.44 8.69 8.33
C VAL A 149 -7.72 9.83 7.61
N HIS A 150 -6.91 9.51 6.58
CA HIS A 150 -6.14 10.51 5.83
C HIS A 150 -7.04 11.55 5.15
N PHE A 151 -8.14 11.11 4.54
CA PHE A 151 -9.10 11.99 3.87
C PHE A 151 -10.28 12.43 4.75
N GLN A 152 -10.27 12.06 6.05
CA GLN A 152 -11.32 12.39 7.03
C GLN A 152 -12.73 11.90 6.59
N LEU A 153 -12.78 10.74 5.93
CA LEU A 153 -14.04 10.11 5.50
C LEU A 153 -14.77 9.46 6.67
N ARG A 154 -16.09 9.28 6.55
CA ARG A 154 -16.97 8.74 7.60
C ARG A 154 -17.75 7.52 7.16
#